data_5cd61b2b8cc6e883a26c7f1c489967ee
#
_entry.id   5cd61b2b8cc6e883a26c7f1c489967ee
#
_cell.length_a   1.000
_cell.length_b   1.000
_cell.length_c   1.000
_cell.angle_alpha   90.00
_cell.angle_beta   90.00
_cell.angle_gamma   90.00
#
_symmetry.space_group_name_H-M   'P 1'
#
loop_
_entity.id
_entity.type
_entity.pdbx_description
1 polymer ?
#
loop_
_entity_poly.entity_id
_entity_poly.type
_entity_poly.pdbx_seq_one_letter_code
_entity_poly.pdbx_strand_id
1 'polypeptide(L)'
;RALVIHSATWTNDMITMCGATNKAKRGNLLRTCGYGIPSLEKALYTLNNDVNMIIQGELFPYAEGNDGTIHTNEMHIHNLPWPKDVLLKLGELPVVVKITLSYFIEPGPGCIGWKDRYRYPSCLLRFDLNNKNEDLEDFKKRINRAARDDEQDSGDGTSGSNRWYLGKNNRNVGSIHSDFWKGTAAELSRCNHIGVFPAIGWWKERKYLNCYNKAIRYALVVSLETSDQSVDLYTPIKIQITPPVEIQT
;
A
#
# COMPACT_ATOMS: atom_id res chain seq x y z
N ARG A 1 -7.95 -7.50 10.81
CA ARG A 1 -8.39 -7.47 9.41
C ARG A 1 -7.19 -7.50 8.46
N ALA A 2 -6.16 -6.67 8.64
CA ALA A 2 -4.97 -6.65 7.80
C ALA A 2 -4.27 -8.02 7.76
N LEU A 3 -3.99 -8.64 8.90
CA LEU A 3 -3.33 -9.94 8.99
C LEU A 3 -4.10 -11.06 8.29
N VAL A 4 -5.44 -11.10 8.42
CA VAL A 4 -6.28 -12.10 7.75
C VAL A 4 -6.13 -12.00 6.22
N ILE A 5 -6.21 -10.77 5.67
CA ILE A 5 -6.02 -10.55 4.23
C ILE A 5 -4.57 -10.77 3.81
N HIS A 6 -3.61 -10.40 4.67
CA HIS A 6 -2.20 -10.62 4.38
C HIS A 6 -1.85 -12.10 4.27
N SER A 7 -2.46 -12.96 5.10
CA SER A 7 -2.27 -14.41 5.05
C SER A 7 -2.95 -15.11 3.86
N ALA A 8 -3.92 -14.41 3.22
CA ALA A 8 -4.71 -15.00 2.15
C ALA A 8 -3.91 -15.22 0.87
N THR A 9 -4.19 -16.32 0.19
CA THR A 9 -3.55 -16.69 -1.09
C THR A 9 -4.59 -17.22 -2.07
N TRP A 10 -4.36 -17.00 -3.37
CA TRP A 10 -5.17 -17.58 -4.43
C TRP A 10 -4.64 -18.98 -4.80
N THR A 11 -5.54 -19.92 -4.99
CA THR A 11 -5.19 -21.23 -5.57
C THR A 11 -5.01 -21.12 -7.09
N ASN A 12 -4.33 -22.11 -7.69
CA ASN A 12 -4.18 -22.16 -9.14
C ASN A 12 -5.53 -22.25 -9.85
N ASP A 13 -6.51 -22.94 -9.26
CA ASP A 13 -7.85 -23.07 -9.82
C ASP A 13 -8.58 -21.71 -9.85
N MET A 14 -8.48 -20.91 -8.79
CA MET A 14 -9.03 -19.54 -8.76
C MET A 14 -8.40 -18.68 -9.85
N ILE A 15 -7.08 -18.74 -10.01
CA ILE A 15 -6.33 -17.96 -11.01
C ILE A 15 -6.77 -18.37 -12.42
N THR A 16 -6.89 -19.66 -12.67
CA THR A 16 -7.27 -20.23 -13.98
C THR A 16 -8.73 -19.90 -14.31
N MET A 17 -9.64 -20.13 -13.36
CA MET A 17 -11.08 -19.83 -13.52
C MET A 17 -11.34 -18.38 -13.85
N CYS A 18 -10.63 -17.44 -13.23
CA CYS A 18 -10.76 -16.01 -13.49
C CYS A 18 -9.95 -15.53 -14.71
N GLY A 19 -9.17 -16.39 -15.35
CA GLY A 19 -8.26 -16.03 -16.44
C GLY A 19 -7.14 -15.07 -16.02
N ALA A 20 -6.80 -15.05 -14.72
CA ALA A 20 -5.88 -14.09 -14.10
C ALA A 20 -4.38 -14.37 -14.39
N THR A 21 -4.08 -15.38 -15.21
CA THR A 21 -2.78 -15.53 -15.87
C THR A 21 -2.46 -14.32 -16.75
N ASN A 22 -3.49 -13.70 -17.34
CA ASN A 22 -3.35 -12.41 -18.02
C ASN A 22 -3.51 -11.25 -17.04
N LYS A 23 -2.53 -10.34 -17.00
CA LYS A 23 -2.49 -9.16 -16.11
C LYS A 23 -3.76 -8.32 -16.20
N ALA A 24 -4.30 -8.11 -17.40
CA ALA A 24 -5.51 -7.33 -17.62
C ALA A 24 -6.76 -7.94 -16.95
N LYS A 25 -6.77 -9.26 -16.73
CA LYS A 25 -7.90 -9.99 -16.12
C LYS A 25 -7.77 -10.20 -14.61
N ARG A 26 -6.67 -9.78 -13.98
CA ARG A 26 -6.47 -9.94 -12.51
C ARG A 26 -7.52 -9.22 -11.68
N GLY A 27 -8.12 -8.14 -12.21
CA GLY A 27 -9.27 -7.51 -11.59
C GLY A 27 -10.48 -8.43 -11.40
N ASN A 28 -10.68 -9.41 -12.30
CA ASN A 28 -11.76 -10.41 -12.17
C ASN A 28 -11.50 -11.34 -10.98
N LEU A 29 -10.23 -11.72 -10.75
CA LEU A 29 -9.84 -12.52 -9.60
C LEU A 29 -10.21 -11.83 -8.29
N LEU A 30 -9.88 -10.55 -8.18
CA LEU A 30 -10.21 -9.77 -6.99
C LEU A 30 -11.73 -9.61 -6.79
N ARG A 31 -12.50 -9.42 -7.87
CA ARG A 31 -13.96 -9.29 -7.81
C ARG A 31 -14.68 -10.60 -7.48
N THR A 32 -14.16 -11.74 -7.92
CA THR A 32 -14.79 -13.05 -7.76
C THR A 32 -14.34 -13.75 -6.49
N CYS A 33 -13.03 -13.75 -6.20
CA CYS A 33 -12.41 -14.51 -5.11
C CYS A 33 -11.88 -13.63 -3.97
N GLY A 34 -12.03 -12.30 -4.07
CA GLY A 34 -11.40 -11.37 -3.13
C GLY A 34 -9.89 -11.56 -3.09
N TYR A 35 -9.31 -11.60 -1.90
CA TYR A 35 -7.87 -11.84 -1.72
C TYR A 35 -7.50 -13.33 -1.59
N GLY A 36 -8.46 -14.24 -1.84
CA GLY A 36 -8.27 -15.68 -1.78
C GLY A 36 -8.57 -16.29 -0.41
N ILE A 37 -7.98 -17.44 -0.12
CA ILE A 37 -8.22 -18.23 1.09
C ILE A 37 -7.25 -17.78 2.18
N PRO A 38 -7.73 -17.27 3.34
CA PRO A 38 -6.88 -16.93 4.47
C PRO A 38 -6.33 -18.19 5.13
N SER A 39 -5.11 -18.12 5.67
CA SER A 39 -4.46 -19.18 6.42
C SER A 39 -4.13 -18.71 7.82
N LEU A 40 -4.62 -19.43 8.84
CA LEU A 40 -4.30 -19.14 10.24
C LEU A 40 -2.80 -19.31 10.50
N GLU A 41 -2.21 -20.38 9.97
CA GLU A 41 -0.78 -20.66 10.12
C GLU A 41 0.07 -19.50 9.57
N LYS A 42 -0.22 -19.03 8.35
CA LYS A 42 0.48 -17.88 7.77
C LYS A 42 0.24 -16.59 8.55
N ALA A 43 -0.96 -16.38 9.08
CA ALA A 43 -1.26 -15.20 9.89
C ALA A 43 -0.47 -15.20 11.20
N LEU A 44 -0.37 -16.34 11.88
CA LEU A 44 0.42 -16.52 13.08
C LEU A 44 1.92 -16.42 12.80
N TYR A 45 2.37 -17.01 11.70
CA TYR A 45 3.75 -16.86 11.25
C TYR A 45 4.11 -15.40 10.99
N THR A 46 3.26 -14.65 10.29
CA THR A 46 3.45 -13.22 10.05
C THR A 46 3.51 -12.42 11.36
N LEU A 47 2.68 -12.77 12.34
CA LEU A 47 2.64 -12.10 13.64
C LEU A 47 3.90 -12.36 14.48
N ASN A 48 4.42 -13.58 14.44
CA ASN A 48 5.52 -14.02 15.29
C ASN A 48 6.90 -13.89 14.63
N ASN A 49 6.94 -13.43 13.37
CA ASN A 49 8.15 -13.38 12.60
C ASN A 49 8.70 -11.95 12.53
N ASP A 50 9.91 -11.77 13.00
CA ASP A 50 10.59 -10.46 13.10
C ASP A 50 10.95 -9.83 11.73
N VAL A 51 10.89 -10.60 10.64
CA VAL A 51 11.07 -10.08 9.26
C VAL A 51 9.84 -9.32 8.78
N ASN A 52 8.69 -9.57 9.40
CA ASN A 52 7.45 -8.94 9.05
C ASN A 52 7.28 -7.63 9.83
N MET A 53 6.93 -6.58 9.13
CA MET A 53 6.67 -5.29 9.73
C MET A 53 5.16 -5.11 9.89
N ILE A 54 4.71 -4.86 11.10
CA ILE A 54 3.32 -4.52 11.42
C ILE A 54 3.29 -3.14 12.03
N ILE A 55 2.66 -2.21 11.34
CA ILE A 55 2.55 -0.82 11.76
C ILE A 55 1.08 -0.47 11.93
N GLN A 56 0.78 0.31 12.97
CA GLN A 56 -0.47 1.04 13.13
C GLN A 56 -0.14 2.53 13.14
N GLY A 57 -0.89 3.30 12.37
CA GLY A 57 -0.68 4.74 12.27
C GLY A 57 -2.01 5.47 12.18
N GLU A 58 -1.94 6.76 12.46
CA GLU A 58 -3.03 7.71 12.30
C GLU A 58 -2.51 8.87 11.44
N LEU A 59 -3.25 9.27 10.43
CA LEU A 59 -2.86 10.23 9.42
C LEU A 59 -3.98 11.23 9.21
N PHE A 60 -3.64 12.53 9.14
CA PHE A 60 -4.57 13.61 8.77
C PHE A 60 -4.48 13.83 7.25
N PRO A 61 -5.42 13.24 6.47
CA PRO A 61 -5.27 13.16 5.01
C PRO A 61 -5.39 14.52 4.33
N TYR A 62 -6.14 15.45 4.93
CA TYR A 62 -6.45 16.75 4.34
C TYR A 62 -6.30 17.88 5.34
N ALA A 63 -6.05 19.07 4.81
CA ALA A 63 -6.06 20.32 5.56
C ALA A 63 -6.57 21.47 4.68
N GLU A 64 -7.06 22.53 5.31
CA GLU A 64 -7.44 23.76 4.63
C GLU A 64 -6.21 24.63 4.40
N GLY A 65 -5.97 25.02 3.16
CA GLY A 65 -4.91 25.93 2.79
C GLY A 65 -5.28 27.41 3.02
N ASN A 66 -4.30 28.27 2.89
CA ASN A 66 -4.48 29.74 3.03
C ASN A 66 -5.44 30.34 1.98
N ASP A 67 -5.64 29.63 0.87
CA ASP A 67 -6.58 29.98 -0.19
C ASP A 67 -8.02 29.51 0.08
N GLY A 68 -8.25 28.88 1.25
CA GLY A 68 -9.54 28.32 1.63
C GLY A 68 -9.92 27.04 0.88
N THR A 69 -9.03 26.46 0.11
CA THR A 69 -9.23 25.16 -0.54
C THR A 69 -8.71 24.01 0.33
N ILE A 70 -9.28 22.81 0.15
CA ILE A 70 -8.83 21.63 0.88
C ILE A 70 -7.79 20.90 0.04
N HIS A 71 -6.59 20.76 0.61
CA HIS A 71 -5.45 20.06 0.00
C HIS A 71 -5.16 18.76 0.71
N THR A 72 -4.41 17.87 0.04
CA THR A 72 -3.77 16.73 0.69
C THR A 72 -2.72 17.24 1.69
N ASN A 73 -2.64 16.63 2.86
CA ASN A 73 -1.84 17.13 3.98
C ASN A 73 -0.68 16.17 4.33
N GLU A 74 -0.96 15.08 5.00
CA GLU A 74 0.08 14.19 5.51
C GLU A 74 0.31 12.97 4.64
N MET A 75 1.56 12.51 4.61
CA MET A 75 1.95 11.19 4.18
C MET A 75 2.93 10.58 5.18
N HIS A 76 2.87 9.28 5.39
CA HIS A 76 3.82 8.56 6.22
C HIS A 76 4.80 7.79 5.37
N ILE A 77 6.10 7.95 5.63
CA ILE A 77 7.15 7.15 5.01
C ILE A 77 7.80 6.28 6.09
N HIS A 78 7.72 4.99 5.90
CA HIS A 78 8.30 4.00 6.79
C HIS A 78 9.56 3.41 6.15
N ASN A 79 10.63 3.36 6.95
CA ASN A 79 11.84 2.65 6.57
C ASN A 79 11.63 1.15 6.77
N LEU A 80 11.84 0.38 5.73
CA LEU A 80 11.77 -1.08 5.81
C LEU A 80 13.08 -1.61 6.40
N PRO A 81 13.00 -2.46 7.43
CA PRO A 81 14.20 -2.97 8.12
C PRO A 81 14.89 -4.09 7.34
N TRP A 82 15.08 -3.89 6.04
CA TRP A 82 15.73 -4.89 5.20
C TRP A 82 17.22 -5.03 5.55
N PRO A 83 17.73 -6.25 5.72
CA PRO A 83 19.15 -6.52 5.89
C PRO A 83 19.86 -6.35 4.53
N LYS A 84 20.21 -5.11 4.18
CA LYS A 84 20.75 -4.75 2.86
C LYS A 84 21.95 -5.63 2.46
N ASP A 85 22.88 -5.83 3.39
CA ASP A 85 24.09 -6.60 3.12
C ASP A 85 23.79 -8.09 2.84
N VAL A 86 22.79 -8.64 3.54
CA VAL A 86 22.34 -10.03 3.31
C VAL A 86 21.64 -10.12 1.97
N LEU A 87 20.73 -9.20 1.67
CA LEU A 87 20.02 -9.18 0.39
C LEU A 87 20.97 -9.00 -0.80
N LEU A 88 22.01 -8.18 -0.66
CA LEU A 88 23.04 -8.02 -1.70
C LEU A 88 23.85 -9.31 -1.92
N LYS A 89 24.19 -10.03 -0.84
CA LYS A 89 24.89 -11.33 -0.95
C LYS A 89 24.04 -12.40 -1.63
N LEU A 90 22.71 -12.35 -1.44
CA LEU A 90 21.76 -13.27 -2.09
C LEU A 90 21.60 -12.98 -3.59
N GLY A 91 21.97 -11.79 -4.07
CA GLY A 91 22.01 -11.44 -5.48
C GLY A 91 20.68 -11.68 -6.20
N GLU A 92 20.69 -12.61 -7.17
CA GLU A 92 19.55 -12.92 -8.04
C GLU A 92 18.52 -13.88 -7.40
N LEU A 93 18.65 -14.21 -6.09
CA LEU A 93 17.67 -15.07 -5.44
C LEU A 93 16.27 -14.47 -5.52
N PRO A 94 15.25 -15.23 -5.98
CA PRO A 94 13.88 -14.74 -6.02
C PRO A 94 13.31 -14.45 -4.64
N VAL A 95 12.76 -13.27 -4.47
CA VAL A 95 12.07 -12.83 -3.25
C VAL A 95 10.68 -12.32 -3.57
N VAL A 96 9.77 -12.45 -2.61
CA VAL A 96 8.41 -11.94 -2.68
C VAL A 96 8.18 -10.96 -1.55
N VAL A 97 7.85 -9.73 -1.90
CA VAL A 97 7.39 -8.73 -0.94
C VAL A 97 5.89 -8.63 -1.04
N LYS A 98 5.18 -8.87 0.06
CA LYS A 98 3.73 -8.68 0.15
C LYS A 98 3.43 -7.51 1.07
N ILE A 99 2.55 -6.63 0.64
CA ILE A 99 2.13 -5.44 1.39
C ILE A 99 0.62 -5.44 1.50
N THR A 100 0.12 -5.22 2.71
CA THR A 100 -1.31 -5.11 2.98
C THR A 100 -1.57 -3.86 3.81
N LEU A 101 -2.32 -2.92 3.23
CA LEU A 101 -2.81 -1.71 3.89
C LEU A 101 -4.29 -1.88 4.18
N SER A 102 -4.71 -1.65 5.41
CA SER A 102 -6.10 -1.74 5.85
C SER A 102 -6.48 -0.53 6.68
N TYR A 103 -7.61 0.09 6.35
CA TYR A 103 -8.18 1.23 7.06
C TYR A 103 -9.70 1.17 7.02
N PHE A 104 -10.38 2.02 7.78
CA PHE A 104 -11.83 2.14 7.76
C PHE A 104 -12.23 3.45 7.10
N ILE A 105 -13.32 3.41 6.36
CA ILE A 105 -13.90 4.56 5.69
C ILE A 105 -15.30 4.84 6.25
N GLU A 106 -15.68 6.11 6.24
CA GLU A 106 -17.07 6.50 6.40
C GLU A 106 -17.76 6.48 5.03
N PRO A 107 -18.94 5.88 4.89
CA PRO A 107 -19.69 5.93 3.65
C PRO A 107 -20.13 7.37 3.34
N GLY A 108 -20.21 7.71 2.07
CA GLY A 108 -20.67 9.03 1.64
C GLY A 108 -22.12 9.26 2.06
N PRO A 109 -22.49 10.47 2.54
CA PRO A 109 -23.83 10.80 3.03
C PRO A 109 -24.89 10.94 1.94
N GLY A 110 -24.75 10.22 0.82
CA GLY A 110 -25.65 10.24 -0.32
C GLY A 110 -25.24 11.19 -1.45
N CYS A 111 -25.96 11.13 -2.57
CA CYS A 111 -25.82 12.08 -3.68
C CYS A 111 -26.66 13.33 -3.40
N ILE A 112 -26.00 14.50 -3.42
CA ILE A 112 -26.68 15.79 -3.42
C ILE A 112 -26.56 16.36 -4.84
N GLY A 113 -27.52 16.08 -5.69
CA GLY A 113 -27.58 16.59 -7.04
C GLY A 113 -26.77 15.82 -8.07
N TRP A 114 -27.09 16.02 -9.36
CA TRP A 114 -26.47 15.33 -10.49
C TRP A 114 -25.08 15.89 -10.87
N LYS A 115 -24.72 17.03 -10.35
CA LYS A 115 -23.41 17.67 -10.60
C LYS A 115 -22.32 17.17 -9.64
N ASP A 116 -22.70 16.65 -8.47
CA ASP A 116 -21.74 16.17 -7.50
C ASP A 116 -21.35 14.74 -7.81
N ARG A 117 -20.05 14.52 -8.07
CA ARG A 117 -19.53 13.16 -8.23
C ARG A 117 -19.80 12.38 -6.94
N TYR A 118 -20.53 11.26 -7.06
CA TYR A 118 -20.74 10.37 -5.95
C TYR A 118 -19.43 9.68 -5.57
N ARG A 119 -18.89 10.02 -4.42
CA ARG A 119 -17.77 9.28 -3.83
C ARG A 119 -18.23 8.58 -2.57
N TYR A 120 -18.15 7.26 -2.60
CA TYR A 120 -18.52 6.44 -1.45
C TYR A 120 -17.52 6.56 -0.28
N PRO A 121 -16.16 6.48 -0.50
CA PRO A 121 -15.21 6.53 0.59
C PRO A 121 -14.98 7.96 1.09
N SER A 122 -14.90 8.11 2.42
CA SER A 122 -14.55 9.37 3.08
C SER A 122 -13.15 9.86 2.70
N CYS A 123 -12.20 8.94 2.73
CA CYS A 123 -10.81 9.11 2.31
C CYS A 123 -10.34 7.79 1.74
N LEU A 124 -9.44 7.82 0.77
CA LEU A 124 -8.69 6.67 0.31
C LEU A 124 -7.25 6.80 0.77
N LEU A 125 -6.65 5.70 1.19
CA LEU A 125 -5.20 5.61 1.39
C LEU A 125 -4.59 4.70 0.34
N ARG A 126 -3.40 5.02 -0.08
CA ARG A 126 -2.59 4.23 -1.01
C ARG A 126 -1.24 3.94 -0.41
N PHE A 127 -0.57 2.92 -0.92
CA PHE A 127 0.82 2.68 -0.61
C PHE A 127 1.63 2.52 -1.90
N ASP A 128 2.90 2.88 -1.81
CA ASP A 128 3.89 2.53 -2.84
C ASP A 128 5.28 2.37 -2.22
N LEU A 129 6.14 1.69 -2.94
CA LEU A 129 7.52 1.40 -2.55
C LEU A 129 8.45 2.24 -3.43
N ASN A 130 9.56 2.74 -2.90
CA ASN A 130 10.54 3.45 -3.72
C ASN A 130 11.12 2.55 -4.82
N ASN A 131 11.54 3.16 -5.92
CA ASN A 131 12.21 2.46 -7.00
C ASN A 131 13.69 2.22 -6.64
N LYS A 132 14.31 1.24 -7.30
CA LYS A 132 15.71 0.84 -7.03
C LYS A 132 16.76 1.94 -7.17
N ASN A 133 16.47 2.97 -7.97
CA ASN A 133 17.37 4.09 -8.24
C ASN A 133 16.82 5.43 -7.73
N GLU A 134 15.81 5.39 -6.86
CA GLU A 134 15.09 6.55 -6.37
C GLU A 134 15.55 6.84 -4.94
N ASP A 135 16.05 8.04 -4.70
CA ASP A 135 16.34 8.51 -3.35
C ASP A 135 15.06 8.91 -2.60
N LEU A 136 15.20 9.26 -1.32
CA LEU A 136 14.06 9.59 -0.48
C LEU A 136 13.33 10.85 -0.96
N GLU A 137 14.06 11.86 -1.45
CA GLU A 137 13.47 13.12 -1.90
C GLU A 137 12.72 12.94 -3.23
N ASP A 138 13.25 12.17 -4.15
CA ASP A 138 12.59 11.86 -5.40
C ASP A 138 11.37 10.96 -5.17
N PHE A 139 11.45 10.04 -4.22
CA PHE A 139 10.32 9.23 -3.79
C PHE A 139 9.19 10.10 -3.23
N LYS A 140 9.49 11.05 -2.34
CA LYS A 140 8.53 12.02 -1.80
C LYS A 140 7.86 12.81 -2.92
N LYS A 141 8.65 13.37 -3.85
CA LYS A 141 8.13 14.14 -5.00
C LYS A 141 7.18 13.31 -5.85
N ARG A 142 7.54 12.04 -6.10
CA ARG A 142 6.73 11.12 -6.90
C ARG A 142 5.39 10.81 -6.23
N ILE A 143 5.40 10.52 -4.91
CA ILE A 143 4.18 10.24 -4.15
C ILE A 143 3.30 11.49 -4.08
N ASN A 144 3.87 12.66 -3.82
CA ASN A 144 3.15 13.93 -3.81
C ASN A 144 2.48 14.21 -5.16
N ARG A 145 3.19 13.99 -6.25
CA ARG A 145 2.60 14.12 -7.59
C ARG A 145 1.45 13.15 -7.77
N ALA A 146 1.61 11.89 -7.39
CA ALA A 146 0.55 10.89 -7.49
C ALA A 146 -0.70 11.23 -6.67
N ALA A 147 -0.54 11.82 -5.50
CA ALA A 147 -1.65 12.31 -4.69
C ALA A 147 -2.38 13.50 -5.35
N ARG A 148 -1.65 14.38 -6.03
CA ARG A 148 -2.21 15.54 -6.75
C ARG A 148 -2.82 15.20 -8.10
N ASP A 149 -2.24 14.26 -8.85
CA ASP A 149 -2.75 13.84 -10.17
C ASP A 149 -4.14 13.20 -10.05
N ASP A 150 -4.45 12.56 -8.92
CA ASP A 150 -5.80 12.13 -8.61
C ASP A 150 -6.79 13.29 -8.43
N GLU A 151 -6.31 14.48 -8.07
CA GLU A 151 -7.13 15.68 -7.92
C GLU A 151 -7.61 16.21 -9.28
N GLN A 152 -6.82 16.02 -10.33
CA GLN A 152 -7.08 16.57 -11.66
C GLN A 152 -7.85 15.62 -12.60
N ASP A 153 -8.23 14.40 -12.12
CA ASP A 153 -8.93 13.39 -12.96
C ASP A 153 -8.17 13.01 -14.24
N SER A 154 -6.90 13.36 -14.32
CA SER A 154 -6.05 13.00 -15.45
C SER A 154 -5.64 11.54 -15.29
N GLY A 155 -6.29 10.67 -16.06
CA GLY A 155 -6.13 9.20 -16.00
C GLY A 155 -4.72 8.66 -16.32
N ASP A 156 -3.73 9.51 -16.42
CA ASP A 156 -2.33 9.18 -16.70
C ASP A 156 -1.43 9.33 -15.47
N GLY A 157 -1.89 8.80 -14.35
CA GLY A 157 -1.02 8.71 -13.18
C GLY A 157 0.10 7.70 -13.41
N THR A 158 1.22 8.14 -13.89
CA THR A 158 2.49 7.41 -14.10
C THR A 158 3.14 6.86 -12.83
N SER A 159 2.47 6.98 -11.70
CA SER A 159 2.92 6.51 -10.41
C SER A 159 2.52 5.06 -10.15
N GLY A 160 3.35 4.16 -10.51
CA GLY A 160 3.18 2.76 -10.15
C GLY A 160 4.01 1.89 -11.07
N SER A 161 5.15 1.46 -10.57
CA SER A 161 5.98 0.51 -11.30
C SER A 161 5.13 -0.71 -11.67
N ASN A 162 5.36 -1.24 -12.85
CA ASN A 162 4.70 -2.45 -13.40
C ASN A 162 5.02 -3.72 -12.60
N ARG A 163 5.74 -3.58 -11.47
CA ARG A 163 6.21 -4.66 -10.59
C ARG A 163 5.09 -5.37 -9.82
N TRP A 164 4.02 -4.66 -9.49
CA TRP A 164 2.93 -5.19 -8.68
C TRP A 164 2.09 -6.22 -9.42
N TYR A 165 1.66 -7.27 -8.71
CA TYR A 165 0.86 -8.36 -9.29
C TYR A 165 -0.52 -7.87 -9.74
N LEU A 166 -1.31 -7.29 -8.85
CA LEU A 166 -2.61 -6.71 -9.19
C LEU A 166 -2.47 -5.44 -10.01
N GLY A 167 -1.48 -4.64 -9.67
CA GLY A 167 -1.20 -3.36 -10.32
C GLY A 167 -2.11 -2.23 -9.86
N LYS A 168 -1.80 -1.03 -10.33
CA LYS A 168 -2.35 0.25 -9.86
C LYS A 168 -3.89 0.28 -9.80
N ASN A 169 -4.56 -0.15 -10.85
CA ASN A 169 -6.02 -0.01 -10.98
C ASN A 169 -6.78 -0.95 -10.05
N ASN A 170 -6.19 -2.08 -9.66
CA ASN A 170 -6.86 -3.09 -8.85
C ASN A 170 -6.48 -3.01 -7.38
N ARG A 171 -5.23 -2.63 -7.05
CA ARG A 171 -4.78 -2.54 -5.66
C ARG A 171 -5.34 -1.34 -4.90
N ASN A 172 -5.88 -0.33 -5.60
CA ASN A 172 -6.33 0.94 -5.02
C ASN A 172 -7.85 1.03 -4.86
N VAL A 173 -8.56 -0.09 -4.89
CA VAL A 173 -10.03 -0.13 -4.79
C VAL A 173 -10.45 -0.63 -3.41
N GLY A 174 -11.30 0.15 -2.72
CA GLY A 174 -11.83 -0.20 -1.39
C GLY A 174 -10.98 0.32 -0.22
N SER A 175 -11.14 -0.26 0.95
CA SER A 175 -10.49 0.11 2.22
C SER A 175 -9.50 -0.95 2.71
N ILE A 176 -9.18 -1.92 1.88
CA ILE A 176 -8.11 -2.89 2.05
C ILE A 176 -7.40 -3.02 0.72
N HIS A 177 -6.09 -2.83 0.74
CA HIS A 177 -5.23 -2.97 -0.42
C HIS A 177 -4.16 -3.99 -0.08
N SER A 178 -4.13 -5.10 -0.80
CA SER A 178 -3.08 -6.11 -0.65
C SER A 178 -2.54 -6.45 -2.02
N ASP A 179 -1.23 -6.32 -2.18
CA ASP A 179 -0.55 -6.68 -3.41
C ASP A 179 0.83 -7.25 -3.09
N PHE A 180 1.41 -7.93 -4.05
CA PHE A 180 2.75 -8.46 -3.90
C PHE A 180 3.60 -8.20 -5.14
N TRP A 181 4.90 -8.13 -4.92
CA TRP A 181 5.92 -7.99 -5.94
C TRP A 181 6.87 -9.17 -5.86
N LYS A 182 7.19 -9.75 -7.03
CA LYS A 182 8.22 -10.77 -7.20
C LYS A 182 9.42 -10.12 -7.88
N GLY A 183 10.56 -10.14 -7.23
CA GLY A 183 11.81 -9.58 -7.74
C GLY A 183 13.01 -10.36 -7.23
N THR A 184 14.20 -9.77 -7.37
CA THR A 184 15.44 -10.34 -6.84
C THR A 184 15.82 -9.70 -5.51
N ALA A 185 16.60 -10.42 -4.69
CA ALA A 185 17.10 -9.90 -3.43
C ALA A 185 17.94 -8.62 -3.64
N ALA A 186 18.76 -8.58 -4.69
CA ALA A 186 19.55 -7.41 -5.05
C ALA A 186 18.69 -6.19 -5.43
N GLU A 187 17.57 -6.37 -6.11
CA GLU A 187 16.63 -5.28 -6.40
C GLU A 187 15.97 -4.77 -5.12
N LEU A 188 15.55 -5.69 -4.24
CA LEU A 188 14.90 -5.36 -2.98
C LEU A 188 15.81 -4.59 -2.02
N SER A 189 17.10 -4.91 -2.00
CA SER A 189 18.08 -4.21 -1.14
C SER A 189 18.09 -2.69 -1.31
N ARG A 190 17.66 -2.20 -2.47
CA ARG A 190 17.57 -0.78 -2.83
C ARG A 190 16.18 -0.17 -2.60
N CYS A 191 15.16 -1.01 -2.35
CA CYS A 191 13.76 -0.59 -2.16
C CYS A 191 13.40 -0.65 -0.68
N ASN A 192 13.83 0.33 0.10
CA ASN A 192 13.76 0.32 1.56
C ASN A 192 12.80 1.35 2.17
N HIS A 193 12.04 2.06 1.35
CA HIS A 193 11.07 3.04 1.82
C HIS A 193 9.68 2.69 1.30
N ILE A 194 8.70 2.63 2.19
CA ILE A 194 7.28 2.51 1.83
C ILE A 194 6.54 3.76 2.27
N GLY A 195 5.78 4.34 1.35
CA GLY A 195 4.92 5.48 1.61
C GLY A 195 3.46 5.07 1.73
N VAL A 196 2.77 5.62 2.74
CA VAL A 196 1.31 5.60 2.86
C VAL A 196 0.84 7.03 2.68
N PHE A 197 -0.05 7.27 1.72
CA PHE A 197 -0.46 8.60 1.32
C PHE A 197 -1.94 8.65 0.95
N PRO A 198 -2.60 9.81 1.14
CA PRO A 198 -4.03 9.95 0.85
C PRO A 198 -4.32 10.05 -0.64
N ALA A 199 -5.53 9.65 -1.00
CA ALA A 199 -6.17 9.90 -2.28
C ALA A 199 -7.54 10.52 -2.05
N ILE A 200 -8.20 11.01 -3.10
CA ILE A 200 -9.43 11.79 -2.99
C ILE A 200 -10.56 10.97 -2.39
N GLY A 201 -11.25 11.60 -1.40
CA GLY A 201 -12.49 11.12 -0.83
C GLY A 201 -13.47 12.28 -0.58
N TRP A 202 -14.71 11.97 -0.15
CA TRP A 202 -15.72 13.00 0.06
C TRP A 202 -15.39 13.96 1.23
N TRP A 203 -14.51 13.59 2.15
CA TRP A 203 -14.01 14.51 3.19
C TRP A 203 -13.32 15.74 2.59
N LYS A 204 -12.61 15.55 1.47
CA LYS A 204 -11.99 16.65 0.74
C LYS A 204 -12.98 17.44 -0.10
N GLU A 205 -13.84 16.75 -0.85
CA GLU A 205 -14.74 17.37 -1.82
C GLU A 205 -15.91 18.11 -1.18
N ARG A 206 -16.34 17.68 0.02
CA ARG A 206 -17.49 18.24 0.72
C ARG A 206 -17.07 19.06 1.94
N LYS A 207 -16.34 20.17 1.68
CA LYS A 207 -15.84 21.08 2.71
C LYS A 207 -16.91 21.49 3.72
N TYR A 208 -18.15 21.76 3.25
CA TYR A 208 -19.28 22.19 4.07
C TYR A 208 -19.68 21.23 5.20
N LEU A 209 -19.23 19.95 5.12
CA LEU A 209 -19.45 18.96 6.18
C LEU A 209 -18.38 19.01 7.29
N ASN A 210 -17.33 19.83 7.13
CA ASN A 210 -16.23 19.99 8.10
C ASN A 210 -15.58 18.65 8.54
N CYS A 211 -15.47 17.69 7.61
CA CYS A 211 -14.85 16.39 7.89
C CYS A 211 -13.40 16.28 7.40
N TYR A 212 -12.88 17.30 6.73
CA TYR A 212 -11.53 17.28 6.16
C TYR A 212 -10.42 17.28 7.22
N ASN A 213 -10.72 17.73 8.44
CA ASN A 213 -9.78 17.76 9.57
C ASN A 213 -9.78 16.49 10.41
N LYS A 214 -10.50 15.43 9.99
CA LYS A 214 -10.52 14.15 10.68
C LYS A 214 -9.27 13.34 10.35
N ALA A 215 -8.79 12.60 11.35
CA ALA A 215 -7.75 11.62 11.17
C ALA A 215 -8.31 10.27 10.67
N ILE A 216 -7.48 9.53 9.92
CA ILE A 216 -7.77 8.17 9.50
C ILE A 216 -6.73 7.21 10.07
N ARG A 217 -7.21 6.16 10.75
CA ARG A 217 -6.35 5.10 11.28
C ARG A 217 -6.13 4.01 10.25
N TYR A 218 -4.90 3.53 10.15
CA TYR A 218 -4.55 2.45 9.26
C TYR A 218 -3.66 1.40 9.93
N ALA A 219 -3.67 0.21 9.37
CA ALA A 219 -2.74 -0.86 9.69
C ALA A 219 -2.01 -1.26 8.40
N LEU A 220 -0.69 -1.31 8.46
CA LEU A 220 0.18 -1.72 7.38
C LEU A 220 0.91 -3.00 7.81
N VAL A 221 0.83 -4.04 6.97
CA VAL A 221 1.56 -5.29 7.16
C VAL A 221 2.44 -5.49 5.95
N VAL A 222 3.73 -5.72 6.18
CA VAL A 222 4.72 -5.99 5.14
C VAL A 222 5.43 -7.28 5.47
N SER A 223 5.50 -8.22 4.54
CA SER A 223 6.27 -9.46 4.67
C SER A 223 7.26 -9.60 3.54
N LEU A 224 8.38 -10.23 3.86
CA LEU A 224 9.40 -10.66 2.93
C LEU A 224 9.47 -12.20 2.98
N GLU A 225 9.25 -12.85 1.85
CA GLU A 225 9.35 -14.29 1.70
C GLU A 225 10.48 -14.62 0.72
N THR A 226 11.28 -15.63 1.04
CA THR A 226 12.29 -16.19 0.14
C THR A 226 11.97 -17.64 -0.15
N SER A 227 12.39 -18.13 -1.32
CA SER A 227 12.28 -19.54 -1.68
C SER A 227 13.34 -20.41 -1.00
N ASP A 228 14.40 -19.81 -0.46
CA ASP A 228 15.50 -20.51 0.19
C ASP A 228 15.35 -20.44 1.71
N GLN A 229 14.97 -21.55 2.32
CA GLN A 229 14.80 -21.70 3.77
C GLN A 229 16.14 -21.77 4.53
N SER A 230 17.26 -21.92 3.83
CA SER A 230 18.60 -21.97 4.45
C SER A 230 19.17 -20.60 4.79
N VAL A 231 18.54 -19.53 4.29
CA VAL A 231 19.00 -18.16 4.48
C VAL A 231 18.35 -17.55 5.71
N ASP A 232 19.12 -17.25 6.72
CA ASP A 232 18.68 -16.48 7.88
C ASP A 232 18.56 -15.00 7.52
N LEU A 233 17.35 -14.59 7.13
CA LEU A 233 17.00 -13.18 6.98
C LEU A 233 16.58 -12.54 8.32
N TYR A 234 16.41 -13.35 9.36
CA TYR A 234 15.73 -12.98 10.59
C TYR A 234 16.63 -12.31 11.62
N THR A 235 17.81 -12.87 11.84
CA THR A 235 18.74 -12.38 12.85
C THR A 235 19.19 -10.93 12.62
N PRO A 236 19.51 -10.49 11.38
CA PRO A 236 19.90 -9.11 11.12
C PRO A 236 18.79 -8.07 11.30
N ILE A 237 17.52 -8.46 11.18
CA ILE A 237 16.39 -7.51 11.22
C ILE A 237 16.02 -7.13 12.66
N LYS A 238 16.16 -8.05 13.62
CA LYS A 238 15.95 -7.78 15.05
C LYS A 238 16.75 -6.57 15.57
N ILE A 239 17.86 -6.26 14.94
CA ILE A 239 18.81 -5.22 15.37
C ILE A 239 18.43 -3.82 14.84
N GLN A 240 17.54 -3.69 13.84
CA GLN A 240 17.29 -2.44 13.11
C GLN A 240 15.91 -1.78 13.29
N ILE A 241 15.13 -2.18 14.28
CA ILE A 241 13.81 -1.55 14.50
C ILE A 241 13.98 -0.12 15.01
N THR A 242 13.93 0.84 14.11
CA THR A 242 13.85 2.28 14.40
C THR A 242 12.41 2.79 14.29
N PRO A 243 11.97 3.73 15.15
CA PRO A 243 10.62 4.30 15.07
C PRO A 243 10.40 5.04 13.74
N PRO A 244 9.13 5.14 13.26
CA PRO A 244 8.81 5.80 12.00
C PRO A 244 9.14 7.30 12.04
N VAL A 245 9.58 7.84 10.91
CA VAL A 245 9.75 9.29 10.72
C VAL A 245 8.45 9.84 10.15
N GLU A 246 7.76 10.68 10.94
CA GLU A 246 6.60 11.44 10.48
C GLU A 246 7.10 12.66 9.69
N ILE A 247 6.57 12.85 8.49
CA ILE A 247 6.90 14.00 7.64
C ILE A 247 5.59 14.75 7.36
N GLN A 248 5.54 15.99 7.83
CA GLN A 248 4.52 16.96 7.41
C GLN A 248 4.93 17.55 6.06
N THR A 249 3.99 17.66 5.13
CA THR A 249 4.15 18.22 3.78
C THR A 249 3.63 19.63 3.67
#